data_14fa7615db557ea1fcacc1d1c480519f
#
_entry.id   14fa7615db557ea1fcacc1d1c480519f
#
_cell.length_a   1.000
_cell.length_b   1.000
_cell.length_c   1.000
_cell.angle_alpha   90.00
_cell.angle_beta   90.00
_cell.angle_gamma   90.00
#
_symmetry.space_group_name_H-M   'P 1'
#
loop_
_entity.id
_entity.type
_entity.pdbx_description
1 polymer ?
#
loop_
_entity_poly.entity_id
_entity_poly.type
_entity_poly.pdbx_seq_one_letter_code
_entity_poly.pdbx_strand_id
1 'polypeptide(L)'
;MSASTVRLRDGRRVRASSAADGRAWLRTGWSRVIFTVGASAAVGIAAGLGTKTAVAALLGVAVIVIVLVRPVIGAYTLVAVVPPVSGLRAGLPVPQLRPGEVLIASIGVLLLLLARPGRTPRWRAFDWFAIGYAVANAGLGAADLLSRSSPITLSEADKLLGPMQFFILYRAVLTTLTTERQRRIALRLLLVPSVPVSLLAILQEMHVPGIPALLANATDTQIFLTNSGVARATGPFAHWQDLGSYLFVVVILGVSLLVNQSWRVAKPRILAGIVVLAGIALITTVSFTPIAGATVGVLVLAMTARPRKRWVVRTAALIVLLSVAFAPVLATRYQEQFTGQPPAKQIPYLPENFNFRITVWTTEFIPVLQEHLATGYGPDDPPNLSFTYTESAYVTLLLRGGLPLLFLYAGLMLTLAFRARDLSDDPDAERRAVAQTLFILIVLAVFMQLTTNYFVNAGFPFMFWVLAGLLGDDRTARPRRLGAVLAATGAQRPAPGDRPPGRQSDLRRGRQ
;
A
#
# COMPACT_ATOMS: atom_id res chain seq x y z
N MET A 1 36.69 -10.27 17.15
CA MET A 1 35.31 -10.79 17.14
C MET A 1 35.37 -12.24 16.70
N SER A 2 35.24 -13.15 17.66
CA SER A 2 35.37 -14.61 17.48
C SER A 2 34.12 -15.17 16.83
N ALA A 3 34.30 -15.90 15.74
CA ALA A 3 33.22 -16.63 15.09
C ALA A 3 32.91 -17.90 15.89
N SER A 4 31.79 -17.93 16.56
CA SER A 4 31.31 -19.13 17.26
C SER A 4 30.86 -20.17 16.25
N THR A 5 31.62 -21.26 16.14
CA THR A 5 31.27 -22.45 15.38
C THR A 5 30.36 -23.33 16.24
N VAL A 6 29.08 -23.42 15.88
CA VAL A 6 28.15 -24.43 16.44
C VAL A 6 28.36 -25.75 15.70
N ARG A 7 28.90 -26.77 16.37
CA ARG A 7 28.97 -28.14 15.84
C ARG A 7 27.59 -28.77 15.95
N LEU A 8 26.97 -29.06 14.83
CA LEU A 8 25.83 -29.96 14.77
C LEU A 8 26.33 -31.43 14.76
N ARG A 9 25.56 -32.32 15.40
CA ARG A 9 25.89 -33.73 15.71
C ARG A 9 26.14 -34.64 14.47
N ASP A 10 25.95 -34.14 13.26
CA ASP A 10 26.08 -34.92 12.02
C ASP A 10 27.36 -34.57 11.20
N GLY A 11 28.37 -34.01 11.82
CA GLY A 11 29.68 -33.83 11.18
C GLY A 11 29.72 -32.90 9.94
N ARG A 12 28.60 -32.40 9.44
CA ARG A 12 28.56 -31.40 8.38
C ARG A 12 28.78 -30.00 8.98
N ARG A 13 29.98 -29.46 8.76
CA ARG A 13 30.26 -28.05 9.02
C ARG A 13 29.38 -27.20 8.09
N VAL A 14 28.23 -26.77 8.59
CA VAL A 14 27.51 -25.66 7.96
C VAL A 14 28.34 -24.43 8.29
N ARG A 15 29.18 -23.99 7.35
CA ARG A 15 29.75 -22.65 7.42
C ARG A 15 28.57 -21.70 7.51
N ALA A 16 28.39 -21.10 8.67
CA ALA A 16 27.56 -19.90 8.77
C ALA A 16 28.17 -18.91 7.77
N SER A 17 27.57 -18.79 6.58
CA SER A 17 27.96 -17.77 5.63
C SER A 17 27.70 -16.44 6.34
N SER A 18 28.80 -15.89 6.85
CA SER A 18 28.78 -14.66 7.62
C SER A 18 28.16 -13.56 6.77
N ALA A 19 27.57 -12.59 7.41
CA ALA A 19 27.09 -11.32 6.82
C ALA A 19 28.20 -10.57 6.00
N ALA A 20 29.35 -11.19 5.81
CA ALA A 20 30.51 -10.70 5.09
C ALA A 20 30.34 -10.63 3.57
N ASP A 21 29.57 -11.55 2.96
CA ASP A 21 29.53 -11.62 1.48
C ASP A 21 28.74 -10.47 0.79
N GLY A 22 27.81 -9.84 1.48
CA GLY A 22 27.12 -8.66 0.93
C GLY A 22 27.95 -7.37 0.99
N ARG A 23 29.06 -7.38 1.75
CA ARG A 23 30.00 -6.26 1.82
C ARG A 23 31.18 -6.43 0.86
N ALA A 24 31.29 -7.58 0.20
CA ALA A 24 32.40 -7.84 -0.73
C ALA A 24 32.34 -6.90 -1.94
N TRP A 25 31.15 -6.59 -2.46
CA TRP A 25 30.99 -5.65 -3.56
C TRP A 25 31.39 -4.21 -3.19
N LEU A 26 31.03 -3.75 -1.97
CA LEU A 26 31.45 -2.44 -1.45
C LEU A 26 32.95 -2.40 -1.05
N ARG A 27 33.62 -3.55 -1.00
CA ARG A 27 35.05 -3.64 -0.72
C ARG A 27 35.92 -3.53 -1.96
N THR A 28 35.36 -3.70 -3.16
CA THR A 28 36.10 -3.44 -4.40
C THR A 28 36.32 -1.95 -4.52
N GLY A 29 37.57 -1.51 -4.61
CA GLY A 29 37.93 -0.08 -4.64
C GLY A 29 37.21 0.69 -5.74
N TRP A 30 36.89 0.04 -6.85
CA TRP A 30 36.18 0.61 -8.01
C TRP A 30 34.74 1.03 -7.70
N SER A 31 33.95 0.25 -6.96
CA SER A 31 32.58 0.63 -6.61
C SER A 31 32.52 1.87 -5.74
N ARG A 32 33.51 2.04 -4.85
CA ARG A 32 33.65 3.26 -4.04
C ARG A 32 34.02 4.47 -4.90
N VAL A 33 34.94 4.30 -5.83
CA VAL A 33 35.35 5.36 -6.76
C VAL A 33 34.17 5.79 -7.63
N ILE A 34 33.49 4.86 -8.29
CA ILE A 34 32.33 5.15 -9.13
C ILE A 34 31.23 5.86 -8.32
N PHE A 35 30.95 5.37 -7.12
CA PHE A 35 29.95 5.99 -6.24
C PHE A 35 30.37 7.41 -5.82
N THR A 36 31.64 7.60 -5.39
CA THR A 36 32.13 8.92 -4.96
C THR A 36 32.15 9.91 -6.12
N VAL A 37 32.62 9.51 -7.29
CA VAL A 37 32.63 10.35 -8.49
C VAL A 37 31.21 10.69 -8.96
N GLY A 38 30.32 9.70 -9.01
CA GLY A 38 28.92 9.91 -9.37
C GLY A 38 28.17 10.83 -8.40
N ALA A 39 28.37 10.64 -7.09
CA ALA A 39 27.79 11.48 -6.07
C ALA A 39 28.34 12.91 -6.13
N SER A 40 29.65 13.08 -6.31
CA SER A 40 30.29 14.40 -6.43
C SER A 40 29.84 15.14 -7.69
N ALA A 41 29.72 14.43 -8.81
CA ALA A 41 29.21 14.99 -10.05
C ALA A 41 27.73 15.43 -9.91
N ALA A 42 26.87 14.61 -9.31
CA ALA A 42 25.48 14.94 -9.06
C ALA A 42 25.32 16.19 -8.15
N VAL A 43 26.13 16.27 -7.09
CA VAL A 43 26.14 17.44 -6.20
C VAL A 43 26.69 18.68 -6.92
N GLY A 44 27.74 18.52 -7.73
CA GLY A 44 28.32 19.62 -8.49
C GLY A 44 27.34 20.20 -9.54
N ILE A 45 26.66 19.34 -10.29
CA ILE A 45 25.61 19.76 -11.25
C ILE A 45 24.47 20.44 -10.51
N ALA A 46 24.01 19.87 -9.40
CA ALA A 46 22.92 20.45 -8.61
C ALA A 46 23.30 21.81 -8.00
N ALA A 47 24.58 22.01 -7.59
CA ALA A 47 25.08 23.28 -7.10
C ALA A 47 25.04 24.37 -8.20
N GLY A 48 25.32 23.99 -9.45
CA GLY A 48 25.18 24.89 -10.61
C GLY A 48 23.72 25.32 -10.91
N LEU A 49 22.73 24.52 -10.44
CA LEU A 49 21.30 24.80 -10.60
C LEU A 49 20.70 25.59 -9.42
N GLY A 50 21.47 25.87 -8.37
CA GLY A 50 21.08 26.65 -7.21
C GLY A 50 21.18 25.91 -5.88
N THR A 51 21.16 26.66 -4.77
CA THR A 51 21.36 26.12 -3.41
C THR A 51 20.32 25.10 -2.98
N LYS A 52 19.05 25.31 -3.35
CA LYS A 52 17.95 24.37 -3.02
C LYS A 52 18.16 23.00 -3.68
N THR A 53 18.56 23.00 -4.96
CA THR A 53 18.84 21.77 -5.71
C THR A 53 20.09 21.06 -5.20
N ALA A 54 21.13 21.80 -4.80
CA ALA A 54 22.33 21.23 -4.20
C ALA A 54 22.03 20.53 -2.86
N VAL A 55 21.24 21.16 -2.00
CA VAL A 55 20.82 20.56 -0.72
C VAL A 55 19.96 19.30 -0.98
N ALA A 56 19.02 19.35 -1.91
CA ALA A 56 18.21 18.18 -2.27
C ALA A 56 19.07 17.01 -2.80
N ALA A 57 20.06 17.31 -3.65
CA ALA A 57 20.99 16.30 -4.17
C ALA A 57 21.86 15.69 -3.06
N LEU A 58 22.38 16.49 -2.15
CA LEU A 58 23.13 16.00 -0.98
C LEU A 58 22.31 15.09 -0.09
N LEU A 59 21.07 15.48 0.21
CA LEU A 59 20.14 14.64 0.97
C LEU A 59 19.82 13.33 0.22
N GLY A 60 19.61 13.39 -1.09
CA GLY A 60 19.41 12.20 -1.93
C GLY A 60 20.61 11.24 -1.87
N VAL A 61 21.82 11.77 -2.03
CA VAL A 61 23.06 10.98 -1.89
C VAL A 61 23.19 10.37 -0.50
N ALA A 62 22.95 11.14 0.55
CA ALA A 62 22.98 10.65 1.93
C ALA A 62 21.98 9.50 2.15
N VAL A 63 20.76 9.62 1.64
CA VAL A 63 19.75 8.55 1.69
C VAL A 63 20.23 7.31 0.96
N ILE A 64 20.77 7.44 -0.26
CA ILE A 64 21.32 6.31 -1.02
C ILE A 64 22.43 5.61 -0.24
N VAL A 65 23.37 6.36 0.35
CA VAL A 65 24.45 5.79 1.19
C VAL A 65 23.88 5.02 2.37
N ILE A 66 22.90 5.61 3.08
CA ILE A 66 22.24 4.94 4.21
C ILE A 66 21.59 3.64 3.77
N VAL A 67 20.90 3.63 2.63
CA VAL A 67 20.22 2.44 2.08
C VAL A 67 21.25 1.36 1.68
N LEU A 68 22.36 1.74 1.06
CA LEU A 68 23.45 0.81 0.72
C LEU A 68 24.07 0.14 1.95
N VAL A 69 24.24 0.91 3.03
CA VAL A 69 24.81 0.39 4.29
C VAL A 69 23.79 -0.40 5.10
N ARG A 70 22.54 0.05 5.13
CA ARG A 70 21.45 -0.54 5.92
C ARG A 70 20.14 -0.59 5.13
N PRO A 71 19.94 -1.58 4.24
CA PRO A 71 18.74 -1.67 3.38
C PRO A 71 17.41 -1.61 4.14
N VAL A 72 17.39 -2.12 5.38
CA VAL A 72 16.19 -2.08 6.23
C VAL A 72 15.72 -0.65 6.51
N ILE A 73 16.64 0.32 6.63
CA ILE A 73 16.28 1.74 6.83
C ILE A 73 15.58 2.27 5.57
N GLY A 74 16.08 1.93 4.37
CA GLY A 74 15.41 2.29 3.12
C GLY A 74 13.97 1.77 3.03
N ALA A 75 13.75 0.50 3.42
CA ALA A 75 12.40 -0.05 3.47
C ALA A 75 11.51 0.66 4.50
N TYR A 76 12.06 1.04 5.66
CA TYR A 76 11.35 1.84 6.66
C TYR A 76 10.99 3.24 6.15
N THR A 77 11.91 3.89 5.42
CA THR A 77 11.65 5.18 4.78
C THR A 77 10.50 5.07 3.77
N LEU A 78 10.50 4.05 2.90
CA LEU A 78 9.39 3.83 1.98
C LEU A 78 8.06 3.64 2.71
N VAL A 79 8.04 2.84 3.77
CA VAL A 79 6.81 2.57 4.54
C VAL A 79 6.30 3.81 5.28
N ALA A 80 7.19 4.60 5.87
CA ALA A 80 6.82 5.74 6.69
C ALA A 80 6.46 6.99 5.87
N VAL A 81 7.19 7.22 4.77
CA VAL A 81 7.14 8.49 4.05
C VAL A 81 6.24 8.42 2.83
N VAL A 82 6.33 7.34 2.02
CA VAL A 82 5.61 7.28 0.74
C VAL A 82 4.10 7.46 0.89
N PRO A 83 3.37 6.76 1.78
CA PRO A 83 1.92 6.92 1.86
C PRO A 83 1.46 8.34 2.21
N PRO A 84 1.99 9.04 3.23
CA PRO A 84 1.51 10.36 3.60
C PRO A 84 1.97 11.48 2.64
N VAL A 85 3.08 11.29 1.90
CA VAL A 85 3.58 12.31 0.95
C VAL A 85 3.13 12.06 -0.50
N SER A 86 2.39 11.01 -0.76
CA SER A 86 1.94 10.64 -2.12
C SER A 86 1.06 11.71 -2.77
N GLY A 87 0.43 12.56 -1.97
CA GLY A 87 -0.38 13.69 -2.43
C GLY A 87 0.38 14.99 -2.67
N LEU A 88 1.62 15.09 -2.20
CA LEU A 88 2.42 16.31 -2.36
C LEU A 88 2.84 16.48 -3.83
N ARG A 89 2.71 17.68 -4.37
CA ARG A 89 3.08 18.03 -5.74
C ARG A 89 4.15 19.12 -5.80
N ALA A 90 4.23 19.96 -4.78
CA ALA A 90 5.14 21.12 -4.79
C ALA A 90 6.60 20.72 -4.53
N GLY A 91 7.50 21.44 -5.16
CA GLY A 91 8.92 21.46 -4.79
C GLY A 91 9.85 20.53 -5.55
N LEU A 92 9.38 19.76 -6.52
CA LEU A 92 10.27 18.98 -7.40
C LEU A 92 10.63 19.76 -8.66
N PRO A 93 11.88 19.58 -9.16
CA PRO A 93 12.31 20.23 -10.42
C PRO A 93 11.58 19.67 -11.65
N VAL A 94 10.95 18.49 -11.54
CA VAL A 94 10.11 17.91 -12.58
C VAL A 94 8.64 17.99 -12.13
N PRO A 95 7.84 18.88 -12.74
CA PRO A 95 6.50 19.22 -12.25
C PRO A 95 5.50 18.06 -12.17
N GLN A 96 5.75 16.99 -12.91
CA GLN A 96 4.83 15.85 -13.03
C GLN A 96 5.16 14.69 -12.09
N LEU A 97 6.38 14.64 -11.53
CA LEU A 97 6.80 13.58 -10.59
C LEU A 97 6.40 13.94 -9.16
N ARG A 98 5.80 12.99 -8.46
CA ARG A 98 5.49 13.12 -7.04
C ARG A 98 6.68 12.67 -6.18
N PRO A 99 6.90 13.27 -4.99
CA PRO A 99 7.99 12.83 -4.09
C PRO A 99 7.95 11.34 -3.76
N GLY A 100 6.75 10.76 -3.60
CA GLY A 100 6.57 9.34 -3.36
C GLY A 100 7.08 8.45 -4.49
N GLU A 101 6.88 8.84 -5.73
CA GLU A 101 7.33 8.12 -6.93
C GLU A 101 8.85 8.13 -7.06
N VAL A 102 9.46 9.29 -6.81
CA VAL A 102 10.93 9.43 -6.80
C VAL A 102 11.55 8.56 -5.72
N LEU A 103 10.95 8.50 -4.53
CA LEU A 103 11.41 7.62 -3.45
C LEU A 103 11.29 6.13 -3.82
N ILE A 104 10.19 5.73 -4.45
CA ILE A 104 10.01 4.34 -4.89
C ILE A 104 11.00 4.00 -6.01
N ALA A 105 11.13 4.86 -7.03
CA ALA A 105 12.06 4.64 -8.13
C ALA A 105 13.51 4.56 -7.65
N SER A 106 13.93 5.43 -6.73
CA SER A 106 15.31 5.45 -6.23
C SER A 106 15.57 4.36 -5.18
N ILE A 107 14.86 4.43 -4.05
CA ILE A 107 15.09 3.51 -2.92
C ILE A 107 14.53 2.11 -3.22
N GLY A 108 13.33 2.02 -3.80
CA GLY A 108 12.68 0.74 -4.09
C GLY A 108 13.47 -0.10 -5.07
N VAL A 109 13.90 0.48 -6.19
CA VAL A 109 14.75 -0.22 -7.17
C VAL A 109 16.09 -0.61 -6.55
N LEU A 110 16.74 0.31 -5.81
CA LEU A 110 17.99 0.00 -5.11
C LEU A 110 17.86 -1.18 -4.14
N LEU A 111 16.76 -1.25 -3.36
CA LEU A 111 16.49 -2.38 -2.47
C LEU A 111 16.33 -3.69 -3.22
N LEU A 112 15.69 -3.68 -4.40
CA LEU A 112 15.55 -4.87 -5.24
C LEU A 112 16.91 -5.32 -5.82
N LEU A 113 17.76 -4.39 -6.23
CA LEU A 113 19.11 -4.69 -6.71
C LEU A 113 20.02 -5.23 -5.60
N LEU A 114 19.82 -4.78 -4.35
CA LEU A 114 20.55 -5.27 -3.19
C LEU A 114 20.00 -6.60 -2.63
N ALA A 115 18.83 -7.04 -3.11
CA ALA A 115 18.23 -8.30 -2.70
C ALA A 115 19.09 -9.49 -3.09
N ARG A 116 19.47 -10.31 -2.09
CA ARG A 116 20.39 -11.43 -2.32
C ARG A 116 19.70 -12.56 -3.08
N PRO A 117 20.30 -13.06 -4.19
CA PRO A 117 19.85 -14.29 -4.82
C PRO A 117 19.75 -15.44 -3.81
N GLY A 118 18.68 -16.23 -3.85
CA GLY A 118 18.44 -17.35 -2.93
C GLY A 118 17.79 -16.98 -1.58
N ARG A 119 17.74 -15.69 -1.18
CA ARG A 119 16.96 -15.19 -0.04
C ARG A 119 15.67 -14.48 -0.46
N THR A 120 15.52 -14.19 -1.74
CA THR A 120 14.30 -13.59 -2.26
C THR A 120 13.12 -14.54 -2.09
N PRO A 121 11.96 -14.05 -1.64
CA PRO A 121 10.74 -14.84 -1.58
C PRO A 121 10.40 -15.45 -2.94
N ARG A 122 9.91 -16.69 -2.94
CA ARG A 122 9.44 -17.32 -4.19
C ARG A 122 8.29 -16.52 -4.77
N TRP A 123 8.29 -16.43 -6.10
CA TRP A 123 7.17 -15.86 -6.83
C TRP A 123 5.92 -16.70 -6.64
N ARG A 124 4.79 -16.05 -6.43
CA ARG A 124 3.47 -16.63 -6.22
C ARG A 124 2.51 -16.15 -7.31
N ALA A 125 1.33 -16.71 -7.34
CA ALA A 125 0.29 -16.26 -8.28
C ALA A 125 0.06 -14.75 -8.20
N PHE A 126 -0.01 -14.18 -6.98
CA PHE A 126 -0.12 -12.73 -6.79
C PHE A 126 1.01 -11.95 -7.45
N ASP A 127 2.27 -12.40 -7.33
CA ASP A 127 3.43 -11.72 -7.96
C ASP A 127 3.32 -11.71 -9.48
N TRP A 128 2.86 -12.82 -10.07
CA TRP A 128 2.68 -12.94 -11.52
C TRP A 128 1.54 -12.07 -12.03
N PHE A 129 0.41 -12.02 -11.34
CA PHE A 129 -0.67 -11.10 -11.69
C PHE A 129 -0.27 -9.64 -11.49
N ALA A 130 0.49 -9.32 -10.44
CA ALA A 130 0.95 -7.96 -10.17
C ALA A 130 1.92 -7.43 -11.24
N ILE A 131 2.92 -8.24 -11.62
CA ILE A 131 3.84 -7.84 -12.70
C ILE A 131 3.14 -7.87 -14.05
N GLY A 132 2.28 -8.86 -14.30
CA GLY A 132 1.48 -8.94 -15.51
C GLY A 132 0.59 -7.70 -15.70
N TYR A 133 -0.08 -7.27 -14.62
CA TYR A 133 -0.87 -6.03 -14.59
C TYR A 133 -0.03 -4.80 -14.90
N ALA A 134 1.15 -4.68 -14.28
CA ALA A 134 2.06 -3.55 -14.51
C ALA A 134 2.60 -3.52 -15.94
N VAL A 135 3.03 -4.68 -16.47
CA VAL A 135 3.55 -4.82 -17.84
C VAL A 135 2.45 -4.61 -18.88
N ALA A 136 1.25 -5.16 -18.66
CA ALA A 136 0.12 -4.96 -19.57
C ALA A 136 -0.32 -3.50 -19.62
N ASN A 137 -0.41 -2.82 -18.46
CA ASN A 137 -0.74 -1.39 -18.42
C ASN A 137 0.28 -0.56 -19.21
N ALA A 138 1.57 -0.81 -19.04
CA ALA A 138 2.62 -0.12 -19.77
C ALA A 138 2.65 -0.50 -21.26
N GLY A 139 2.59 -1.80 -21.56
CA GLY A 139 2.76 -2.33 -22.91
C GLY A 139 1.56 -2.03 -23.82
N LEU A 140 0.32 -2.26 -23.34
CA LEU A 140 -0.88 -1.97 -24.13
C LEU A 140 -1.04 -0.48 -24.35
N GLY A 141 -0.82 0.34 -23.30
CA GLY A 141 -0.92 1.78 -23.44
C GLY A 141 0.19 2.37 -24.34
N ALA A 142 1.43 1.88 -24.25
CA ALA A 142 2.49 2.33 -25.16
C ALA A 142 2.22 1.89 -26.61
N ALA A 143 1.73 0.68 -26.82
CA ALA A 143 1.38 0.19 -28.16
C ALA A 143 0.26 1.03 -28.80
N ASP A 144 -0.73 1.43 -28.00
CA ASP A 144 -1.80 2.29 -28.46
C ASP A 144 -1.29 3.70 -28.86
N LEU A 145 -0.49 4.35 -28.02
CA LEU A 145 0.14 5.64 -28.34
C LEU A 145 0.98 5.57 -29.62
N LEU A 146 1.80 4.53 -29.77
CA LEU A 146 2.62 4.33 -30.95
C LEU A 146 1.76 4.12 -32.21
N SER A 147 0.66 3.37 -32.12
CA SER A 147 -0.27 3.12 -33.23
C SER A 147 -0.91 4.40 -33.76
N ARG A 148 -1.13 5.39 -32.87
CA ARG A 148 -1.67 6.72 -33.21
C ARG A 148 -0.58 7.74 -33.56
N SER A 149 0.69 7.33 -33.57
CA SER A 149 1.82 8.27 -33.74
C SER A 149 1.85 9.40 -32.70
N SER A 150 1.27 9.17 -31.53
CA SER A 150 1.25 10.15 -30.43
C SER A 150 2.58 10.09 -29.66
N PRO A 151 3.20 11.25 -29.33
CA PRO A 151 4.42 11.27 -28.53
C PRO A 151 4.13 10.82 -27.11
N ILE A 152 5.02 10.00 -26.52
CA ILE A 152 4.93 9.65 -25.10
C ILE A 152 5.44 10.84 -24.28
N THR A 153 4.53 11.60 -23.70
CA THR A 153 4.86 12.70 -22.77
C THR A 153 5.18 12.15 -21.38
N LEU A 154 5.73 13.01 -20.50
CA LEU A 154 5.99 12.61 -19.10
C LEU A 154 4.70 12.26 -18.35
N SER A 155 3.57 12.92 -18.68
CA SER A 155 2.27 12.61 -18.08
C SER A 155 1.78 11.23 -18.45
N GLU A 156 1.92 10.85 -19.71
CA GLU A 156 1.55 9.52 -20.18
C GLU A 156 2.50 8.45 -19.63
N ALA A 157 3.81 8.74 -19.59
CA ALA A 157 4.77 7.85 -18.96
C ALA A 157 4.45 7.58 -17.49
N ASP A 158 4.00 8.58 -16.73
CA ASP A 158 3.53 8.40 -15.34
C ASP A 158 2.31 7.49 -15.27
N LYS A 159 1.29 7.71 -16.12
CA LYS A 159 0.11 6.84 -16.20
C LYS A 159 0.48 5.40 -16.60
N LEU A 160 1.44 5.21 -17.52
CA LEU A 160 1.91 3.89 -17.97
C LEU A 160 2.68 3.15 -16.88
N LEU A 161 3.55 3.85 -16.14
CA LEU A 161 4.43 3.25 -15.14
C LEU A 161 3.84 3.19 -13.74
N GLY A 162 2.68 3.81 -13.51
CA GLY A 162 2.00 3.84 -12.22
C GLY A 162 1.91 2.46 -11.54
N PRO A 163 1.37 1.41 -12.18
CA PRO A 163 1.31 0.08 -11.59
C PRO A 163 2.68 -0.55 -11.29
N MET A 164 3.73 -0.22 -12.06
CA MET A 164 5.08 -0.74 -11.83
C MET A 164 5.67 -0.20 -10.53
N GLN A 165 5.45 1.06 -10.19
CA GLN A 165 5.93 1.62 -8.91
C GLN A 165 5.32 0.90 -7.71
N PHE A 166 4.06 0.51 -7.78
CA PHE A 166 3.41 -0.26 -6.71
C PHE A 166 3.99 -1.66 -6.56
N PHE A 167 4.26 -2.34 -7.68
CA PHE A 167 4.94 -3.63 -7.67
C PHE A 167 6.34 -3.53 -7.07
N ILE A 168 7.12 -2.50 -7.44
CA ILE A 168 8.45 -2.23 -6.86
C ILE A 168 8.34 -2.01 -5.35
N LEU A 169 7.41 -1.16 -4.89
CA LEU A 169 7.17 -0.89 -3.48
C LEU A 169 6.86 -2.18 -2.70
N TYR A 170 5.91 -2.98 -3.20
CA TYR A 170 5.53 -4.27 -2.63
C TYR A 170 6.75 -5.21 -2.50
N ARG A 171 7.48 -5.40 -3.61
CA ARG A 171 8.62 -6.31 -3.64
C ARG A 171 9.76 -5.83 -2.75
N ALA A 172 10.06 -4.52 -2.72
CA ALA A 172 11.08 -3.93 -1.85
C ALA A 172 10.76 -4.18 -0.36
N VAL A 173 9.51 -3.97 0.06
CA VAL A 173 9.05 -4.25 1.42
C VAL A 173 9.15 -5.75 1.73
N LEU A 174 8.62 -6.61 0.86
CA LEU A 174 8.59 -8.07 1.04
C LEU A 174 10.00 -8.68 1.15
N THR A 175 10.94 -8.24 0.30
CA THR A 175 12.29 -8.80 0.26
C THR A 175 13.19 -8.30 1.38
N THR A 176 12.96 -7.09 1.87
CA THR A 176 13.82 -6.43 2.86
C THR A 176 13.35 -6.69 4.29
N LEU A 177 12.03 -6.64 4.56
CA LEU A 177 11.48 -6.79 5.91
C LEU A 177 11.13 -8.25 6.22
N THR A 178 12.14 -9.07 6.40
CA THR A 178 12.00 -10.53 6.55
C THR A 178 11.71 -11.00 7.97
N THR A 179 12.08 -10.22 9.00
CA THR A 179 11.89 -10.61 10.40
C THR A 179 10.62 -10.02 11.01
N GLU A 180 10.04 -10.72 12.01
CA GLU A 180 8.87 -10.22 12.76
C GLU A 180 9.12 -8.85 13.40
N ARG A 181 10.33 -8.65 13.97
CA ARG A 181 10.71 -7.36 14.56
C ARG A 181 10.68 -6.23 13.52
N GLN A 182 11.21 -6.48 12.32
CA GLN A 182 11.21 -5.49 11.24
C GLN A 182 9.79 -5.16 10.78
N ARG A 183 8.93 -6.17 10.58
CA ARG A 183 7.51 -5.97 10.21
C ARG A 183 6.76 -5.18 11.28
N ARG A 184 7.00 -5.47 12.55
CA ARG A 184 6.41 -4.72 13.66
C ARG A 184 6.81 -3.25 13.67
N ILE A 185 8.09 -2.95 13.44
CA ILE A 185 8.57 -1.57 13.32
C ILE A 185 7.92 -0.90 12.11
N ALA A 186 7.82 -1.59 10.97
CA ALA A 186 7.15 -1.07 9.78
C ALA A 186 5.66 -0.75 10.02
N LEU A 187 4.93 -1.59 10.74
CA LEU A 187 3.55 -1.30 11.13
C LEU A 187 3.43 -0.04 12.00
N ARG A 188 4.37 0.18 12.93
CA ARG A 188 4.43 1.44 13.69
C ARG A 188 4.66 2.64 12.77
N LEU A 189 5.65 2.52 11.88
CA LEU A 189 6.01 3.56 10.92
C LEU A 189 4.90 3.84 9.90
N LEU A 190 4.04 2.89 9.63
CA LEU A 190 2.86 3.08 8.78
C LEU A 190 1.75 3.86 9.51
N LEU A 191 1.60 3.65 10.82
CA LEU A 191 0.56 4.29 11.63
C LEU A 191 0.96 5.68 12.18
N VAL A 192 2.23 5.87 12.56
CA VAL A 192 2.67 7.13 13.19
C VAL A 192 2.42 8.37 12.32
N PRO A 193 2.72 8.34 11.01
CA PRO A 193 2.47 9.50 10.15
C PRO A 193 0.99 9.87 10.00
N SER A 194 0.07 8.94 10.29
CA SER A 194 -1.36 9.27 10.26
C SER A 194 -1.78 10.28 11.33
N VAL A 195 -1.00 10.42 12.41
CA VAL A 195 -1.28 11.39 13.48
C VAL A 195 -1.15 12.83 12.95
N PRO A 196 0.02 13.28 12.44
CA PRO A 196 0.11 14.63 11.88
C PRO A 196 -0.81 14.83 10.66
N VAL A 197 -1.02 13.81 9.82
CA VAL A 197 -1.97 13.88 8.70
C VAL A 197 -3.39 14.17 9.20
N SER A 198 -3.86 13.43 10.20
CA SER A 198 -5.17 13.63 10.80
C SER A 198 -5.32 14.98 11.48
N LEU A 199 -4.29 15.42 12.21
CA LEU A 199 -4.29 16.73 12.85
C LEU A 199 -4.36 17.86 11.81
N LEU A 200 -3.58 17.79 10.73
CA LEU A 200 -3.63 18.78 9.65
C LEU A 200 -5.02 18.85 9.01
N ALA A 201 -5.66 17.70 8.78
CA ALA A 201 -7.01 17.65 8.22
C ALA A 201 -8.06 18.31 9.16
N ILE A 202 -7.98 18.03 10.46
CA ILE A 202 -8.88 18.62 11.45
C ILE A 202 -8.62 20.12 11.58
N LEU A 203 -7.36 20.56 11.64
CA LEU A 203 -7.01 21.98 11.72
C LEU A 203 -7.40 22.74 10.45
N GLN A 204 -7.34 22.09 9.27
CA GLN A 204 -7.85 22.63 8.03
C GLN A 204 -9.35 22.87 8.08
N GLU A 205 -10.12 21.90 8.57
CA GLU A 205 -11.58 22.00 8.71
C GLU A 205 -11.97 23.06 9.75
N MET A 206 -11.20 23.19 10.82
CA MET A 206 -11.37 24.26 11.81
C MET A 206 -10.96 25.64 11.33
N HIS A 207 -10.52 25.77 10.08
CA HIS A 207 -10.07 27.01 9.45
C HIS A 207 -8.98 27.74 10.26
N VAL A 208 -8.09 26.96 10.91
CA VAL A 208 -6.98 27.54 11.69
C VAL A 208 -6.10 28.37 10.76
N PRO A 209 -5.86 29.67 11.09
CA PRO A 209 -5.11 30.58 10.24
C PRO A 209 -3.74 30.01 9.82
N GLY A 210 -3.41 30.13 8.53
CA GLY A 210 -2.16 29.66 7.94
C GLY A 210 -2.18 28.20 7.49
N ILE A 211 -3.00 27.31 8.06
CA ILE A 211 -3.05 25.90 7.65
C ILE A 211 -3.55 25.72 6.21
N PRO A 212 -4.67 26.34 5.78
CA PRO A 212 -5.11 26.22 4.38
C PRO A 212 -4.07 26.71 3.38
N ALA A 213 -3.40 27.83 3.66
CA ALA A 213 -2.35 28.38 2.80
C ALA A 213 -1.11 27.46 2.75
N LEU A 214 -0.70 26.90 3.89
CA LEU A 214 0.40 25.90 3.95
C LEU A 214 0.10 24.68 3.09
N LEU A 215 -1.10 24.13 3.20
CA LEU A 215 -1.51 22.95 2.44
C LEU A 215 -1.66 23.27 0.95
N ALA A 216 -2.27 24.39 0.59
CA ALA A 216 -2.38 24.80 -0.82
C ALA A 216 -1.00 24.93 -1.49
N ASN A 217 -0.02 25.52 -0.80
CA ASN A 217 1.35 25.63 -1.30
C ASN A 217 2.07 24.26 -1.41
N ALA A 218 1.76 23.31 -0.54
CA ALA A 218 2.41 21.99 -0.54
C ALA A 218 1.80 21.00 -1.55
N THR A 219 0.50 21.12 -1.82
CA THR A 219 -0.24 20.15 -2.63
C THR A 219 -0.72 20.70 -3.97
N ASP A 220 -0.55 22.00 -4.20
CA ASP A 220 -1.12 22.72 -5.35
C ASP A 220 -2.65 22.56 -5.44
N THR A 221 -3.30 22.51 -4.27
CA THR A 221 -4.73 22.23 -4.15
C THR A 221 -5.51 23.51 -3.91
N GLN A 222 -6.62 23.65 -4.60
CA GLN A 222 -7.65 24.64 -4.25
C GLN A 222 -8.48 24.12 -3.07
N ILE A 223 -9.06 25.04 -2.30
CA ILE A 223 -10.02 24.66 -1.27
C ILE A 223 -11.28 24.14 -1.97
N PHE A 224 -11.58 22.87 -1.74
CA PHE A 224 -12.79 22.26 -2.27
C PHE A 224 -13.96 22.52 -1.33
N LEU A 225 -14.97 23.19 -1.84
CA LEU A 225 -16.24 23.36 -1.17
C LEU A 225 -17.28 22.39 -1.76
N THR A 226 -18.20 21.93 -0.94
CA THR A 226 -19.41 21.28 -1.44
C THR A 226 -20.34 22.33 -2.05
N ASN A 227 -21.40 21.91 -2.72
CA ASN A 227 -22.40 22.82 -3.28
C ASN A 227 -23.06 23.71 -2.22
N SER A 228 -23.15 23.21 -0.97
CA SER A 228 -23.63 23.97 0.20
C SER A 228 -22.55 24.84 0.86
N GLY A 229 -21.35 24.91 0.32
CA GLY A 229 -20.23 25.68 0.87
C GLY A 229 -19.48 24.99 2.03
N VAL A 230 -19.77 23.73 2.35
CA VAL A 230 -19.05 22.98 3.37
C VAL A 230 -17.65 22.65 2.84
N ALA A 231 -16.61 23.02 3.58
CA ALA A 231 -15.23 22.71 3.23
C ALA A 231 -14.98 21.18 3.30
N ARG A 232 -14.09 20.69 2.47
CA ARG A 232 -13.63 19.29 2.48
C ARG A 232 -12.15 19.26 2.81
N ALA A 233 -11.81 18.64 3.93
CA ALA A 233 -10.41 18.49 4.30
C ALA A 233 -9.67 17.59 3.29
N THR A 234 -8.52 18.08 2.83
CA THR A 234 -7.59 17.36 1.96
C THR A 234 -6.34 16.94 2.71
N GLY A 235 -6.02 17.61 3.84
CA GLY A 235 -4.75 17.40 4.52
C GLY A 235 -3.56 17.58 3.57
N PRO A 236 -2.51 16.76 3.67
CA PRO A 236 -1.35 16.82 2.77
C PRO A 236 -1.58 16.11 1.43
N PHE A 237 -2.84 15.87 1.03
CA PHE A 237 -3.18 15.25 -0.26
C PHE A 237 -3.79 16.27 -1.21
N ALA A 238 -3.69 15.97 -2.51
CA ALA A 238 -4.25 16.83 -3.54
C ALA A 238 -5.79 16.81 -3.55
N HIS A 239 -6.41 15.77 -3.02
CA HIS A 239 -7.85 15.56 -3.08
C HIS A 239 -8.40 14.96 -1.79
N TRP A 240 -9.62 15.32 -1.39
CA TRP A 240 -10.28 14.78 -0.20
C TRP A 240 -10.51 13.25 -0.26
N GLN A 241 -10.69 12.69 -1.45
CA GLN A 241 -10.82 11.23 -1.64
C GLN A 241 -9.50 10.50 -1.33
N ASP A 242 -8.36 11.11 -1.65
CA ASP A 242 -7.04 10.56 -1.34
C ASP A 242 -6.82 10.50 0.17
N LEU A 243 -7.11 11.60 0.87
CA LEU A 243 -7.07 11.64 2.34
C LEU A 243 -8.04 10.63 2.93
N GLY A 244 -9.30 10.61 2.44
CA GLY A 244 -10.32 9.68 2.91
C GLY A 244 -9.90 8.23 2.74
N SER A 245 -9.31 7.88 1.59
CA SER A 245 -8.85 6.53 1.30
C SER A 245 -7.64 6.12 2.17
N TYR A 246 -6.71 7.03 2.43
CA TYR A 246 -5.59 6.82 3.35
C TYR A 246 -6.08 6.56 4.78
N LEU A 247 -6.95 7.44 5.30
CA LEU A 247 -7.49 7.34 6.65
C LEU A 247 -8.37 6.10 6.83
N PHE A 248 -9.14 5.72 5.81
CA PHE A 248 -9.90 4.47 5.78
C PHE A 248 -9.00 3.26 6.05
N VAL A 249 -7.85 3.15 5.37
CA VAL A 249 -6.90 2.06 5.61
C VAL A 249 -6.31 2.12 7.02
N VAL A 250 -5.97 3.31 7.51
CA VAL A 250 -5.44 3.52 8.87
C VAL A 250 -6.45 3.05 9.93
N VAL A 251 -7.73 3.39 9.78
CA VAL A 251 -8.81 2.98 10.70
C VAL A 251 -8.95 1.46 10.70
N ILE A 252 -9.08 0.83 9.53
CA ILE A 252 -9.23 -0.64 9.44
C ILE A 252 -8.00 -1.36 10.03
N LEU A 253 -6.78 -0.92 9.69
CA LEU A 253 -5.55 -1.50 10.23
C LEU A 253 -5.46 -1.34 11.75
N GLY A 254 -5.73 -0.12 12.25
CA GLY A 254 -5.68 0.18 13.69
C GLY A 254 -6.67 -0.66 14.49
N VAL A 255 -7.92 -0.78 14.01
CA VAL A 255 -8.94 -1.63 14.64
C VAL A 255 -8.55 -3.11 14.55
N SER A 256 -8.03 -3.56 13.41
CA SER A 256 -7.56 -4.94 13.27
C SER A 256 -6.44 -5.28 14.26
N LEU A 257 -5.48 -4.37 14.47
CA LEU A 257 -4.42 -4.53 15.48
C LEU A 257 -4.98 -4.55 16.91
N LEU A 258 -6.00 -3.74 17.21
CA LEU A 258 -6.69 -3.74 18.52
C LEU A 258 -7.42 -5.05 18.77
N VAL A 259 -8.21 -5.52 17.81
CA VAL A 259 -8.99 -6.76 17.88
C VAL A 259 -8.07 -7.97 18.05
N ASN A 260 -6.97 -8.01 17.34
CA ASN A 260 -5.98 -9.09 17.41
C ASN A 260 -4.98 -8.95 18.56
N GLN A 261 -5.15 -7.96 19.43
CA GLN A 261 -4.31 -7.75 20.62
C GLN A 261 -2.81 -7.64 20.27
N SER A 262 -2.50 -6.96 19.18
CA SER A 262 -1.13 -6.78 18.68
C SER A 262 -0.35 -5.72 19.51
N TRP A 263 -0.33 -5.89 20.84
CA TRP A 263 0.23 -4.91 21.79
C TRP A 263 1.75 -4.69 21.65
N ARG A 264 2.39 -5.57 20.92
CA ARG A 264 3.82 -5.41 20.57
C ARG A 264 4.04 -4.32 19.52
N VAL A 265 3.01 -3.95 18.73
CA VAL A 265 3.08 -2.83 17.78
C VAL A 265 2.98 -1.51 18.54
N ALA A 266 1.93 -1.31 19.33
CA ALA A 266 1.78 -0.15 20.20
C ALA A 266 0.84 -0.48 21.36
N LYS A 267 0.88 0.32 22.44
CA LYS A 267 -0.04 0.17 23.57
C LYS A 267 -1.50 0.38 23.10
N PRO A 268 -2.49 -0.35 23.67
CA PRO A 268 -3.89 -0.29 23.23
C PRO A 268 -4.48 1.12 23.25
N ARG A 269 -4.11 1.94 24.25
CA ARG A 269 -4.56 3.33 24.35
C ARG A 269 -4.03 4.20 23.20
N ILE A 270 -2.78 3.98 22.77
CA ILE A 270 -2.17 4.71 21.65
C ILE A 270 -2.87 4.30 20.34
N LEU A 271 -3.05 2.98 20.10
CA LEU A 271 -3.77 2.51 18.93
C LEU A 271 -5.21 3.04 18.87
N ALA A 272 -5.91 3.02 20.01
CA ALA A 272 -7.25 3.57 20.09
C ALA A 272 -7.26 5.08 19.81
N GLY A 273 -6.30 5.83 20.35
CA GLY A 273 -6.13 7.26 20.06
C GLY A 273 -5.90 7.54 18.58
N ILE A 274 -5.03 6.78 17.91
CA ILE A 274 -4.78 6.89 16.45
C ILE A 274 -6.07 6.60 15.66
N VAL A 275 -6.80 5.53 16.02
CA VAL A 275 -8.05 5.15 15.34
C VAL A 275 -9.11 6.23 15.48
N VAL A 276 -9.30 6.77 16.68
CA VAL A 276 -10.28 7.83 16.94
C VAL A 276 -9.90 9.10 16.18
N LEU A 277 -8.64 9.52 16.25
CA LEU A 277 -8.15 10.71 15.56
C LEU A 277 -8.30 10.58 14.04
N ALA A 278 -7.91 9.42 13.48
CA ALA A 278 -8.08 9.13 12.06
C ALA A 278 -9.56 9.02 11.66
N GLY A 279 -10.43 8.49 12.53
CA GLY A 279 -11.87 8.45 12.32
C GLY A 279 -12.52 9.84 12.27
N ILE A 280 -12.13 10.74 13.19
CA ILE A 280 -12.57 12.14 13.16
C ILE A 280 -12.10 12.81 11.87
N ALA A 281 -10.81 12.70 11.54
CA ALA A 281 -10.26 13.27 10.30
C ALA A 281 -10.89 12.67 9.03
N LEU A 282 -11.29 11.40 9.05
CA LEU A 282 -12.01 10.77 7.94
C LEU A 282 -13.36 11.45 7.70
N ILE A 283 -14.08 11.81 8.77
CA ILE A 283 -15.37 12.49 8.67
C ILE A 283 -15.19 13.90 8.07
N THR A 284 -14.12 14.62 8.40
CA THR A 284 -13.87 15.97 7.84
C THR A 284 -13.61 15.95 6.31
N THR A 285 -13.32 14.78 5.72
CA THR A 285 -13.25 14.67 4.26
C THR A 285 -14.63 14.79 3.58
N VAL A 286 -15.70 14.62 4.32
CA VAL A 286 -17.09 14.61 3.81
C VAL A 286 -17.25 13.65 2.61
N SER A 287 -16.53 12.56 2.61
CA SER A 287 -16.55 11.54 1.55
C SER A 287 -17.27 10.29 2.02
N PHE A 288 -18.48 10.05 1.50
CA PHE A 288 -19.32 8.93 1.98
C PHE A 288 -18.72 7.55 1.73
N THR A 289 -18.08 7.34 0.58
CA THR A 289 -17.55 6.02 0.22
C THR A 289 -16.51 5.50 1.22
N PRO A 290 -15.43 6.23 1.57
CA PRO A 290 -14.47 5.76 2.56
C PRO A 290 -15.04 5.76 4.00
N ILE A 291 -15.98 6.66 4.35
CA ILE A 291 -16.66 6.64 5.65
C ILE A 291 -17.51 5.38 5.78
N ALA A 292 -18.35 5.07 4.80
CA ALA A 292 -19.15 3.86 4.77
C ALA A 292 -18.28 2.59 4.77
N GLY A 293 -17.23 2.58 3.95
CA GLY A 293 -16.26 1.48 3.92
C GLY A 293 -15.60 1.26 5.27
N ALA A 294 -15.14 2.32 5.96
CA ALA A 294 -14.57 2.24 7.30
C ALA A 294 -15.58 1.69 8.30
N THR A 295 -16.81 2.19 8.27
CA THR A 295 -17.90 1.75 9.16
C THR A 295 -18.18 0.26 8.99
N VAL A 296 -18.39 -0.21 7.74
CA VAL A 296 -18.65 -1.62 7.45
C VAL A 296 -17.44 -2.48 7.83
N GLY A 297 -16.22 -2.07 7.46
CA GLY A 297 -15.01 -2.83 7.77
C GLY A 297 -14.75 -2.96 9.27
N VAL A 298 -14.97 -1.90 10.05
CA VAL A 298 -14.84 -1.93 11.52
C VAL A 298 -15.91 -2.83 12.15
N LEU A 299 -17.16 -2.81 11.66
CA LEU A 299 -18.22 -3.71 12.11
C LEU A 299 -17.86 -5.18 11.81
N VAL A 300 -17.35 -5.48 10.63
CA VAL A 300 -16.90 -6.84 10.28
C VAL A 300 -15.77 -7.29 11.21
N LEU A 301 -14.78 -6.44 11.49
CA LEU A 301 -13.72 -6.75 12.47
C LEU A 301 -14.26 -6.97 13.88
N ALA A 302 -15.20 -6.13 14.32
CA ALA A 302 -15.83 -6.29 15.64
C ALA A 302 -16.57 -7.63 15.77
N MET A 303 -17.17 -8.12 14.66
CA MET A 303 -17.83 -9.42 14.63
C MET A 303 -16.86 -10.60 14.70
N THR A 304 -15.60 -10.43 14.28
CA THR A 304 -14.56 -11.47 14.40
C THR A 304 -13.83 -11.44 15.74
N ALA A 305 -13.96 -10.34 16.51
CA ALA A 305 -13.27 -10.14 17.78
C ALA A 305 -13.75 -11.07 18.91
N ARG A 306 -12.86 -11.38 19.87
CA ARG A 306 -13.22 -12.09 21.11
C ARG A 306 -12.89 -11.21 22.33
N PRO A 307 -13.86 -10.95 23.22
CA PRO A 307 -15.28 -11.36 23.19
C PRO A 307 -16.10 -10.47 22.23
N ARG A 308 -16.78 -11.09 21.27
CA ARG A 308 -17.52 -10.43 20.18
C ARG A 308 -18.52 -9.36 20.69
N LYS A 309 -19.37 -9.72 21.67
CA LYS A 309 -20.41 -8.80 22.19
C LYS A 309 -19.85 -7.45 22.63
N ARG A 310 -18.73 -7.45 23.39
CA ARG A 310 -18.14 -6.20 23.89
C ARG A 310 -17.59 -5.32 22.76
N TRP A 311 -16.96 -5.94 21.76
CA TRP A 311 -16.41 -5.22 20.61
C TRP A 311 -17.52 -4.64 19.73
N VAL A 312 -18.56 -5.42 19.43
CA VAL A 312 -19.70 -4.95 18.63
C VAL A 312 -20.39 -3.78 19.34
N VAL A 313 -20.67 -3.89 20.65
CA VAL A 313 -21.30 -2.80 21.41
C VAL A 313 -20.44 -1.54 21.43
N ARG A 314 -19.12 -1.65 21.70
CA ARG A 314 -18.22 -0.48 21.71
C ARG A 314 -18.12 0.18 20.35
N THR A 315 -18.03 -0.62 19.30
CA THR A 315 -17.97 -0.13 17.91
C THR A 315 -19.27 0.57 17.54
N ALA A 316 -20.42 -0.05 17.81
CA ALA A 316 -21.71 0.55 17.54
C ALA A 316 -21.89 1.87 18.33
N ALA A 317 -21.53 1.89 19.60
CA ALA A 317 -21.58 3.10 20.42
C ALA A 317 -20.68 4.22 19.86
N LEU A 318 -19.46 3.91 19.41
CA LEU A 318 -18.56 4.89 18.77
C LEU A 318 -19.14 5.41 17.46
N ILE A 319 -19.68 4.53 16.60
CA ILE A 319 -20.30 4.93 15.34
C ILE A 319 -21.49 5.86 15.61
N VAL A 320 -22.38 5.50 16.54
CA VAL A 320 -23.53 6.33 16.93
C VAL A 320 -23.06 7.69 17.46
N LEU A 321 -22.08 7.68 18.38
CA LEU A 321 -21.52 8.93 18.93
C LEU A 321 -20.97 9.85 17.85
N LEU A 322 -20.16 9.32 16.93
CA LEU A 322 -19.62 10.09 15.82
C LEU A 322 -20.71 10.55 14.85
N SER A 323 -21.70 9.70 14.54
CA SER A 323 -22.84 10.08 13.69
C SER A 323 -23.66 11.21 14.29
N VAL A 324 -23.89 11.19 15.60
CA VAL A 324 -24.61 12.27 16.32
C VAL A 324 -23.77 13.55 16.35
N ALA A 325 -22.48 13.44 16.69
CA ALA A 325 -21.59 14.59 16.77
C ALA A 325 -21.44 15.33 15.42
N PHE A 326 -21.46 14.60 14.32
CA PHE A 326 -21.33 15.15 12.96
C PHE A 326 -22.64 15.15 12.17
N ALA A 327 -23.79 14.95 12.85
CA ALA A 327 -25.09 14.86 12.20
C ALA A 327 -25.41 16.06 11.29
N PRO A 328 -25.14 17.33 11.66
CA PRO A 328 -25.42 18.45 10.76
C PRO A 328 -24.66 18.36 9.44
N VAL A 329 -23.35 18.08 9.49
CA VAL A 329 -22.49 17.97 8.30
C VAL A 329 -22.93 16.80 7.43
N LEU A 330 -23.22 15.65 8.03
CA LEU A 330 -23.66 14.45 7.31
C LEU A 330 -25.06 14.65 6.69
N ALA A 331 -25.98 15.31 7.40
CA ALA A 331 -27.32 15.60 6.91
C ALA A 331 -27.29 16.57 5.73
N THR A 332 -26.54 17.69 5.83
CA THR A 332 -26.38 18.63 4.73
C THR A 332 -25.81 17.91 3.50
N ARG A 333 -24.77 17.12 3.69
CA ARG A 333 -24.14 16.39 2.58
C ARG A 333 -25.08 15.31 1.99
N TYR A 334 -25.87 14.66 2.83
CA TYR A 334 -26.90 13.71 2.37
C TYR A 334 -27.94 14.41 1.50
N GLN A 335 -28.46 15.56 1.95
CA GLN A 335 -29.42 16.35 1.19
C GLN A 335 -28.86 16.76 -0.17
N GLU A 336 -27.58 17.19 -0.26
CA GLU A 336 -26.91 17.54 -1.52
C GLU A 336 -26.89 16.39 -2.54
N GLN A 337 -27.01 15.12 -2.11
CA GLN A 337 -27.08 13.99 -3.04
C GLN A 337 -28.42 13.88 -3.78
N PHE A 338 -29.45 14.60 -3.34
CA PHE A 338 -30.81 14.51 -3.84
C PHE A 338 -31.39 15.85 -4.32
N THR A 339 -30.65 16.97 -4.17
CA THR A 339 -31.17 18.33 -4.43
C THR A 339 -30.63 18.99 -5.70
N GLY A 340 -29.83 18.29 -6.51
CA GLY A 340 -29.27 18.82 -7.73
C GLY A 340 -30.30 18.91 -8.87
N GLN A 341 -29.91 19.55 -9.98
CA GLN A 341 -30.76 19.61 -11.19
C GLN A 341 -30.87 18.22 -11.82
N PRO A 342 -32.09 17.76 -12.12
CA PRO A 342 -32.27 16.42 -12.70
C PRO A 342 -31.66 16.31 -14.09
N PRO A 343 -30.76 15.34 -14.35
CA PRO A 343 -30.41 14.99 -15.70
C PRO A 343 -31.65 14.47 -16.44
N ALA A 344 -31.67 14.62 -17.76
CA ALA A 344 -32.83 14.33 -18.62
C ALA A 344 -33.39 12.89 -18.50
N LYS A 345 -32.64 11.96 -17.92
CA LYS A 345 -33.05 10.57 -17.62
C LYS A 345 -32.62 10.21 -16.20
N GLN A 346 -33.49 10.42 -15.22
CA GLN A 346 -33.27 9.94 -13.86
C GLN A 346 -33.85 8.55 -13.66
N ILE A 347 -33.07 7.67 -13.05
CA ILE A 347 -33.59 6.46 -12.43
C ILE A 347 -34.19 6.88 -11.08
N PRO A 348 -35.51 6.73 -10.88
CA PRO A 348 -36.13 7.09 -9.60
C PRO A 348 -35.44 6.39 -8.44
N TYR A 349 -35.32 7.07 -7.30
CA TYR A 349 -34.72 6.57 -6.06
C TYR A 349 -33.20 6.42 -6.03
N LEU A 350 -32.47 6.67 -7.14
CA LEU A 350 -31.01 6.73 -7.08
C LEU A 350 -30.54 8.14 -6.73
N PRO A 351 -29.49 8.28 -5.89
CA PRO A 351 -28.83 9.54 -5.66
C PRO A 351 -28.34 10.17 -6.98
N GLU A 352 -28.41 11.49 -7.07
CA GLU A 352 -28.02 12.25 -8.28
C GLU A 352 -26.61 11.91 -8.77
N ASN A 353 -25.66 11.78 -7.87
CA ASN A 353 -24.30 11.37 -8.19
C ASN A 353 -24.21 10.01 -8.89
N PHE A 354 -25.12 9.08 -8.58
CA PHE A 354 -25.20 7.79 -9.28
C PHE A 354 -25.85 7.94 -10.63
N ASN A 355 -26.93 8.69 -10.73
CA ASN A 355 -27.59 9.00 -12.00
C ASN A 355 -26.62 9.70 -12.96
N PHE A 356 -25.87 10.68 -12.49
CA PHE A 356 -24.83 11.34 -13.25
C PHE A 356 -23.78 10.35 -13.79
N ARG A 357 -23.24 9.48 -12.94
CA ARG A 357 -22.25 8.47 -13.36
C ARG A 357 -22.81 7.51 -14.41
N ILE A 358 -24.01 6.99 -14.19
CA ILE A 358 -24.67 6.07 -15.15
C ILE A 358 -24.85 6.80 -16.48
N THR A 359 -25.27 8.06 -16.46
CA THR A 359 -25.43 8.85 -17.67
C THR A 359 -24.10 9.00 -18.38
N VAL A 360 -23.06 9.47 -17.70
CA VAL A 360 -21.71 9.63 -18.28
C VAL A 360 -21.17 8.30 -18.81
N TRP A 361 -21.32 7.21 -18.07
CA TRP A 361 -20.85 5.90 -18.52
C TRP A 361 -21.59 5.44 -19.79
N THR A 362 -22.91 5.63 -19.85
CA THR A 362 -23.73 5.14 -20.98
C THR A 362 -23.62 6.03 -22.21
N THR A 363 -23.43 7.34 -22.04
CA THR A 363 -23.39 8.28 -23.16
C THR A 363 -21.98 8.53 -23.70
N GLU A 364 -20.96 8.45 -22.84
CA GLU A 364 -19.60 8.82 -23.25
C GLU A 364 -18.64 7.62 -23.27
N PHE A 365 -18.55 6.86 -22.17
CA PHE A 365 -17.52 5.81 -22.05
C PHE A 365 -17.90 4.48 -22.71
N ILE A 366 -19.15 4.02 -22.62
CA ILE A 366 -19.57 2.73 -23.21
C ILE A 366 -19.41 2.72 -24.73
N PRO A 367 -19.77 3.76 -25.49
CA PRO A 367 -19.53 3.78 -26.93
C PRO A 367 -18.06 3.57 -27.29
N VAL A 368 -17.16 4.29 -26.62
CA VAL A 368 -15.71 4.13 -26.83
C VAL A 368 -15.22 2.73 -26.44
N LEU A 369 -15.73 2.19 -25.32
CA LEU A 369 -15.38 0.85 -24.87
C LEU A 369 -15.82 -0.24 -25.84
N GLN A 370 -16.96 -0.10 -26.52
CA GLN A 370 -17.44 -1.08 -27.50
C GLN A 370 -16.47 -1.23 -28.67
N GLU A 371 -15.82 -0.15 -29.09
CA GLU A 371 -14.85 -0.15 -30.17
C GLU A 371 -13.46 -0.67 -29.73
N HIS A 372 -13.09 -0.50 -28.44
CA HIS A 372 -11.78 -0.79 -27.90
C HIS A 372 -11.74 -1.83 -26.77
N LEU A 373 -12.72 -2.72 -26.69
CA LEU A 373 -12.90 -3.65 -25.57
C LEU A 373 -11.71 -4.63 -25.41
N ALA A 374 -11.07 -5.01 -26.51
CA ALA A 374 -9.98 -5.99 -26.51
C ALA A 374 -8.66 -5.42 -25.96
N THR A 375 -8.30 -4.19 -26.28
CA THR A 375 -6.98 -3.60 -25.99
C THR A 375 -7.05 -2.32 -25.18
N GLY A 376 -8.25 -1.75 -25.01
CA GLY A 376 -8.45 -0.43 -24.43
C GLY A 376 -8.09 0.68 -25.41
N TYR A 377 -8.24 1.91 -24.93
CA TYR A 377 -7.90 3.15 -25.64
C TYR A 377 -6.51 3.69 -25.24
N GLY A 378 -5.90 3.14 -24.20
CA GLY A 378 -4.60 3.58 -23.71
C GLY A 378 -4.65 4.65 -22.60
N PRO A 379 -3.53 5.34 -22.34
CA PRO A 379 -3.42 6.30 -21.25
C PRO A 379 -4.07 7.66 -21.54
N ASP A 380 -4.30 7.98 -22.81
CA ASP A 380 -4.94 9.22 -23.22
C ASP A 380 -6.45 9.19 -22.99
N ASP A 381 -7.00 10.37 -22.80
CA ASP A 381 -8.44 10.50 -22.77
C ASP A 381 -8.98 10.45 -24.21
N PRO A 382 -10.03 9.66 -24.50
CA PRO A 382 -10.64 9.65 -25.82
C PRO A 382 -11.06 11.05 -26.28
N PRO A 383 -10.92 11.39 -27.57
CA PRO A 383 -11.34 12.69 -28.07
C PRO A 383 -12.85 12.86 -27.91
N ASN A 384 -13.28 14.10 -27.74
CA ASN A 384 -14.70 14.49 -27.64
C ASN A 384 -15.44 14.03 -26.37
N LEU A 385 -14.75 13.59 -25.32
CA LEU A 385 -15.39 13.40 -24.03
C LEU A 385 -15.65 14.75 -23.34
N SER A 386 -16.87 14.95 -22.86
CA SER A 386 -17.20 16.09 -22.00
C SER A 386 -16.63 15.93 -20.59
N PHE A 387 -16.41 14.66 -20.17
CA PHE A 387 -15.83 14.29 -18.90
C PHE A 387 -14.64 13.37 -19.10
N THR A 388 -13.48 13.76 -18.55
CA THR A 388 -12.26 12.97 -18.62
C THR A 388 -12.12 12.00 -17.44
N TYR A 389 -12.90 12.20 -16.38
CA TYR A 389 -12.82 11.41 -15.16
C TYR A 389 -13.93 10.32 -15.11
N THR A 390 -13.53 9.06 -15.20
CA THR A 390 -14.46 7.92 -15.31
C THR A 390 -15.26 7.64 -14.04
N GLU A 391 -14.83 8.14 -12.90
CA GLU A 391 -15.45 7.88 -11.57
C GLU A 391 -15.58 6.38 -11.22
N SER A 392 -14.94 5.49 -11.98
CA SER A 392 -14.93 4.03 -11.74
C SER A 392 -13.58 3.42 -12.11
N ALA A 393 -13.02 2.63 -11.21
CA ALA A 393 -11.78 1.91 -11.50
C ALA A 393 -11.96 0.89 -12.63
N TYR A 394 -13.12 0.27 -12.73
CA TYR A 394 -13.39 -0.74 -13.76
C TYR A 394 -13.47 -0.13 -15.14
N VAL A 395 -14.17 1.01 -15.27
CA VAL A 395 -14.22 1.76 -16.53
C VAL A 395 -12.83 2.26 -16.91
N THR A 396 -12.04 2.78 -15.93
CA THR A 396 -10.66 3.20 -16.18
C THR A 396 -9.78 2.03 -16.67
N LEU A 397 -9.91 0.85 -16.08
CA LEU A 397 -9.11 -0.32 -16.48
C LEU A 397 -9.48 -0.78 -17.91
N LEU A 398 -10.76 -0.79 -18.21
CA LEU A 398 -11.24 -1.12 -19.56
C LEU A 398 -10.77 -0.09 -20.60
N LEU A 399 -10.80 1.20 -20.27
CA LEU A 399 -10.27 2.23 -21.17
C LEU A 399 -8.76 2.11 -21.36
N ARG A 400 -8.00 1.83 -20.30
CA ARG A 400 -6.54 1.79 -20.38
C ARG A 400 -5.95 0.56 -21.05
N GLY A 401 -6.58 -0.58 -20.95
CA GLY A 401 -6.01 -1.82 -21.47
C GLY A 401 -7.03 -2.94 -21.72
N GLY A 402 -8.31 -2.59 -21.85
CA GLY A 402 -9.38 -3.52 -22.21
C GLY A 402 -9.60 -4.65 -21.20
N LEU A 403 -10.21 -5.71 -21.69
CA LEU A 403 -10.47 -6.93 -20.91
C LEU A 403 -9.19 -7.59 -20.35
N PRO A 404 -8.04 -7.63 -21.06
CA PRO A 404 -6.81 -8.19 -20.52
C PRO A 404 -6.36 -7.49 -19.22
N LEU A 405 -6.41 -6.16 -19.18
CA LEU A 405 -6.00 -5.41 -17.99
C LEU A 405 -6.97 -5.62 -16.83
N LEU A 406 -8.27 -5.64 -17.10
CA LEU A 406 -9.29 -5.94 -16.10
C LEU A 406 -9.13 -7.36 -15.54
N PHE A 407 -8.85 -8.36 -16.39
CA PHE A 407 -8.62 -9.75 -15.97
C PHE A 407 -7.39 -9.86 -15.07
N LEU A 408 -6.27 -9.23 -15.43
CA LEU A 408 -5.05 -9.22 -14.63
C LEU A 408 -5.26 -8.54 -13.27
N TYR A 409 -6.01 -7.45 -13.26
CA TYR A 409 -6.40 -6.77 -12.03
C TYR A 409 -7.30 -7.64 -11.14
N ALA A 410 -8.30 -8.29 -11.71
CA ALA A 410 -9.17 -9.21 -10.97
C ALA A 410 -8.38 -10.38 -10.39
N GLY A 411 -7.48 -10.99 -11.17
CA GLY A 411 -6.59 -12.06 -10.73
C GLY A 411 -5.66 -11.64 -9.60
N LEU A 412 -5.12 -10.41 -9.68
CA LEU A 412 -4.32 -9.80 -8.62
C LEU A 412 -5.14 -9.69 -7.32
N MET A 413 -6.36 -9.13 -7.39
CA MET A 413 -7.22 -8.96 -6.22
C MET A 413 -7.63 -10.30 -5.61
N LEU A 414 -8.06 -11.26 -6.44
CA LEU A 414 -8.48 -12.58 -5.99
C LEU A 414 -7.34 -13.36 -5.33
N THR A 415 -6.16 -13.39 -5.95
CA THR A 415 -5.02 -14.13 -5.41
C THR A 415 -4.54 -13.57 -4.08
N LEU A 416 -4.58 -12.23 -3.91
CA LEU A 416 -4.26 -11.59 -2.64
C LEU A 416 -5.37 -11.81 -1.60
N ALA A 417 -6.65 -11.77 -2.01
CA ALA A 417 -7.79 -12.03 -1.12
C ALA A 417 -7.74 -13.45 -0.55
N PHE A 418 -7.53 -14.47 -1.38
CA PHE A 418 -7.37 -15.86 -0.91
C PHE A 418 -6.20 -15.99 0.05
N ARG A 419 -5.06 -15.41 -0.27
CA ARG A 419 -3.90 -15.43 0.62
C ARG A 419 -4.16 -14.72 1.94
N ALA A 420 -4.80 -13.56 1.92
CA ALA A 420 -5.16 -12.82 3.11
C ALA A 420 -6.16 -13.59 3.98
N ARG A 421 -7.13 -14.26 3.35
CA ARG A 421 -8.08 -15.15 4.03
C ARG A 421 -7.38 -16.32 4.72
N ASP A 422 -6.46 -17.01 4.03
CA ASP A 422 -5.71 -18.14 4.60
C ASP A 422 -4.85 -17.74 5.80
N LEU A 423 -4.41 -16.49 5.86
CA LEU A 423 -3.60 -15.95 6.94
C LEU A 423 -4.43 -15.21 8.02
N SER A 424 -5.75 -15.12 7.84
CA SER A 424 -6.64 -14.46 8.81
C SER A 424 -6.71 -15.20 10.16
N ASP A 425 -6.30 -16.47 10.22
CA ASP A 425 -6.20 -17.28 11.43
C ASP A 425 -4.74 -17.60 11.81
N ASP A 426 -3.76 -16.83 11.30
CA ASP A 426 -2.35 -17.03 11.62
C ASP A 426 -2.11 -16.85 13.13
N PRO A 427 -1.30 -17.70 13.78
CA PRO A 427 -0.98 -17.58 15.21
C PRO A 427 -0.26 -16.29 15.57
N ASP A 428 0.47 -15.67 14.62
CA ASP A 428 1.08 -14.35 14.80
C ASP A 428 0.01 -13.27 14.70
N ALA A 429 -0.24 -12.58 15.82
CA ALA A 429 -1.29 -11.56 15.93
C ALA A 429 -1.08 -10.38 14.94
N GLU A 430 0.17 -9.97 14.71
CA GLU A 430 0.48 -8.87 13.80
C GLU A 430 0.21 -9.29 12.34
N ARG A 431 0.59 -10.50 11.97
CA ARG A 431 0.36 -11.05 10.63
C ARG A 431 -1.12 -11.29 10.37
N ARG A 432 -1.83 -11.84 11.36
CA ARG A 432 -3.29 -11.99 11.32
C ARG A 432 -3.99 -10.66 11.13
N ALA A 433 -3.57 -9.62 11.87
CA ALA A 433 -4.14 -8.28 11.73
C ALA A 433 -3.93 -7.70 10.33
N VAL A 434 -2.73 -7.81 9.75
CA VAL A 434 -2.45 -7.38 8.37
C VAL A 434 -3.29 -8.16 7.37
N ALA A 435 -3.41 -9.48 7.55
CA ALA A 435 -4.20 -10.35 6.69
C ALA A 435 -5.69 -9.98 6.70
N GLN A 436 -6.28 -9.83 7.88
CA GLN A 436 -7.68 -9.40 8.03
C GLN A 436 -7.90 -8.01 7.44
N THR A 437 -6.97 -7.07 7.66
CA THR A 437 -7.03 -5.75 7.05
C THR A 437 -7.09 -5.86 5.53
N LEU A 438 -6.14 -6.55 4.90
CA LEU A 438 -6.09 -6.70 3.45
C LEU A 438 -7.34 -7.38 2.90
N PHE A 439 -7.81 -8.46 3.53
CA PHE A 439 -9.02 -9.16 3.10
C PHE A 439 -10.23 -8.23 3.08
N ILE A 440 -10.43 -7.46 4.15
CA ILE A 440 -11.54 -6.49 4.26
C ILE A 440 -11.37 -5.37 3.23
N LEU A 441 -10.17 -4.82 3.08
CA LEU A 441 -9.90 -3.78 2.08
C LEU A 441 -10.21 -4.25 0.67
N ILE A 442 -9.84 -5.49 0.30
CA ILE A 442 -10.12 -6.05 -1.03
C ILE A 442 -11.63 -6.22 -1.23
N VAL A 443 -12.32 -6.83 -0.27
CA VAL A 443 -13.78 -7.03 -0.36
C VAL A 443 -14.51 -5.69 -0.50
N LEU A 444 -14.15 -4.70 0.32
CA LEU A 444 -14.77 -3.38 0.24
C LEU A 444 -14.38 -2.65 -1.04
N ALA A 445 -13.11 -2.77 -1.49
CA ALA A 445 -12.64 -2.14 -2.71
C ALA A 445 -13.43 -2.60 -3.94
N VAL A 446 -13.89 -3.86 -4.01
CA VAL A 446 -14.73 -4.35 -5.11
C VAL A 446 -15.98 -3.47 -5.29
N PHE A 447 -16.62 -3.07 -4.19
CA PHE A 447 -17.81 -2.21 -4.25
C PHE A 447 -17.44 -0.73 -4.38
N MET A 448 -16.45 -0.27 -3.62
CA MET A 448 -16.06 1.14 -3.59
C MET A 448 -15.50 1.61 -4.93
N GLN A 449 -14.85 0.73 -5.68
CA GLN A 449 -14.28 1.03 -7.00
C GLN A 449 -15.31 1.13 -8.12
N LEU A 450 -16.56 0.75 -7.88
CA LEU A 450 -17.65 1.10 -8.80
C LEU A 450 -17.87 2.60 -8.89
N THR A 451 -17.59 3.34 -7.81
CA THR A 451 -17.89 4.76 -7.70
C THR A 451 -16.68 5.67 -7.52
N THR A 452 -15.48 5.10 -7.43
CA THR A 452 -14.24 5.87 -7.26
C THR A 452 -13.04 5.02 -7.66
N ASN A 453 -12.06 5.63 -8.32
CA ASN A 453 -10.85 4.93 -8.74
C ASN A 453 -9.78 4.97 -7.64
N TYR A 454 -9.94 4.14 -6.60
CA TYR A 454 -9.00 4.09 -5.46
C TYR A 454 -7.59 3.62 -5.83
N PHE A 455 -7.38 2.92 -6.95
CA PHE A 455 -6.06 2.46 -7.37
C PHE A 455 -5.27 3.48 -8.20
N VAL A 456 -5.90 4.57 -8.59
CA VAL A 456 -5.24 5.71 -9.25
C VAL A 456 -5.01 6.85 -8.26
N ASN A 457 -5.90 6.98 -7.28
CA ASN A 457 -5.83 8.03 -6.28
C ASN A 457 -4.66 7.79 -5.31
N ALA A 458 -3.95 8.84 -4.93
CA ALA A 458 -2.92 8.79 -3.89
C ALA A 458 -3.54 8.29 -2.56
N GLY A 459 -2.72 7.76 -1.67
CA GLY A 459 -3.16 7.30 -0.35
C GLY A 459 -3.46 5.81 -0.29
N PHE A 460 -4.58 5.33 -0.84
CA PHE A 460 -4.98 3.93 -0.76
C PHE A 460 -3.95 2.96 -1.36
N PRO A 461 -3.51 3.09 -2.62
CA PRO A 461 -2.65 2.08 -3.23
C PRO A 461 -1.31 1.94 -2.52
N PHE A 462 -0.69 3.03 -2.08
CA PHE A 462 0.58 2.94 -1.37
C PHE A 462 0.45 2.17 -0.05
N MET A 463 -0.60 2.44 0.74
CA MET A 463 -0.90 1.70 1.95
C MET A 463 -1.18 0.22 1.66
N PHE A 464 -2.00 -0.05 0.65
CA PHE A 464 -2.40 -1.39 0.22
C PHE A 464 -1.18 -2.25 -0.17
N TRP A 465 -0.30 -1.72 -1.03
CA TRP A 465 0.87 -2.46 -1.49
C TRP A 465 1.94 -2.64 -0.42
N VAL A 466 2.10 -1.68 0.50
CA VAL A 466 2.93 -1.86 1.70
C VAL A 466 2.39 -2.99 2.57
N LEU A 467 1.07 -3.02 2.85
CA LEU A 467 0.45 -4.09 3.63
C LEU A 467 0.59 -5.46 2.95
N ALA A 468 0.43 -5.53 1.63
CA ALA A 468 0.67 -6.75 0.86
C ALA A 468 2.12 -7.25 1.03
N GLY A 469 3.11 -6.35 1.04
CA GLY A 469 4.52 -6.67 1.32
C GLY A 469 4.75 -7.13 2.76
N LEU A 470 4.09 -6.51 3.74
CA LEU A 470 4.19 -6.85 5.15
C LEU A 470 3.53 -8.20 5.51
N LEU A 471 2.62 -8.70 4.67
CA LEU A 471 2.06 -10.05 4.84
C LEU A 471 3.15 -11.14 4.85
N GLY A 472 4.28 -10.86 4.22
CA GLY A 472 5.51 -11.65 4.34
C GLY A 472 5.48 -13.00 3.60
N ASP A 473 6.54 -13.81 3.77
CA ASP A 473 6.65 -15.14 3.18
C ASP A 473 6.25 -16.25 4.18
N ASP A 474 5.61 -17.34 3.71
CA ASP A 474 5.15 -18.47 4.54
C ASP A 474 6.27 -19.37 5.03
N ARG A 475 7.49 -19.20 4.50
CA ARG A 475 8.64 -20.01 4.91
C ARG A 475 8.94 -19.89 6.40
N THR A 476 8.66 -18.73 7.01
CA THR A 476 8.85 -18.49 8.43
C THR A 476 7.76 -19.12 9.30
N ALA A 477 6.60 -19.46 8.72
CA ALA A 477 5.44 -20.01 9.41
C ALA A 477 5.43 -21.57 9.43
N ARG A 478 6.00 -22.23 8.41
CA ARG A 478 5.99 -23.70 8.29
C ARG A 478 6.61 -24.43 9.49
N PRO A 479 7.79 -24.08 10.03
CA PRO A 479 8.36 -24.77 11.17
C PRO A 479 7.49 -24.68 12.41
N ARG A 480 6.81 -23.54 12.61
CA ARG A 480 5.91 -23.33 13.77
C ARG A 480 4.60 -24.10 13.65
N ARG A 481 4.02 -24.18 12.43
CA ARG A 481 2.80 -25.00 12.19
C ARG A 481 3.07 -26.47 12.43
N LEU A 482 4.20 -27.00 11.96
CA LEU A 482 4.60 -28.39 12.24
C LEU A 482 4.82 -28.63 13.73
N GLY A 483 5.49 -27.73 14.43
CA GLY A 483 5.68 -27.79 15.88
C GLY A 483 4.37 -27.71 16.67
N ALA A 484 3.44 -26.84 16.25
CA ALA A 484 2.12 -26.72 16.88
C ALA A 484 1.24 -27.95 16.62
N VAL A 485 1.26 -28.50 15.41
CA VAL A 485 0.55 -29.74 15.07
C VAL A 485 1.13 -30.92 15.85
N LEU A 486 2.45 -31.04 15.91
CA LEU A 486 3.11 -32.10 16.70
C LEU A 486 2.83 -31.98 18.21
N ALA A 487 2.75 -30.74 18.72
CA ALA A 487 2.37 -30.49 20.12
C ALA A 487 0.88 -30.78 20.37
N ALA A 488 0.00 -30.44 19.42
CA ALA A 488 -1.45 -30.69 19.53
C ALA A 488 -1.83 -32.18 19.36
N THR A 489 -1.04 -32.94 18.58
CA THR A 489 -1.26 -34.38 18.39
C THR A 489 -0.68 -35.20 19.51
N GLY A 490 -0.11 -34.60 20.55
CA GLY A 490 0.46 -35.32 21.68
C GLY A 490 1.62 -36.24 21.30
N ALA A 491 2.16 -36.09 20.09
CA ALA A 491 3.34 -36.84 19.65
C ALA A 491 4.52 -36.42 20.53
N GLN A 492 4.63 -37.04 21.70
CA GLN A 492 5.81 -36.93 22.52
C GLN A 492 7.02 -37.28 21.65
N ARG A 493 7.99 -36.40 21.62
CA ARG A 493 9.32 -36.74 21.08
C ARG A 493 9.72 -38.02 21.83
N PRO A 494 10.02 -39.13 21.14
CA PRO A 494 10.53 -40.32 21.82
C PRO A 494 11.70 -39.87 22.70
N ALA A 495 11.64 -40.21 23.97
CA ALA A 495 12.69 -39.88 24.92
C ALA A 495 14.04 -40.32 24.35
N PRO A 496 15.14 -39.59 24.61
CA PRO A 496 16.46 -39.90 24.01
C PRO A 496 16.98 -41.31 24.34
N GLY A 497 16.25 -42.11 25.13
CA GLY A 497 16.56 -43.47 25.56
C GLY A 497 15.87 -44.60 24.82
N ASP A 498 14.78 -44.34 24.06
CA ASP A 498 13.98 -45.40 23.41
C ASP A 498 14.51 -45.76 22.00
N ARG A 499 15.80 -45.94 21.84
CA ARG A 499 16.33 -46.64 20.67
C ARG A 499 16.36 -48.12 21.01
N PRO A 500 15.65 -49.00 20.24
CA PRO A 500 15.75 -50.42 20.45
C PRO A 500 17.21 -50.86 20.33
N PRO A 501 17.72 -51.65 21.29
CA PRO A 501 19.07 -52.20 21.21
C PRO A 501 19.06 -53.28 20.14
N GLY A 502 19.63 -53.04 18.98
CA GLY A 502 19.75 -54.10 17.99
C GLY A 502 19.67 -53.64 16.54
N ARG A 503 20.73 -53.00 16.06
CA ARG A 503 21.19 -53.05 14.65
C ARG A 503 22.53 -52.33 14.49
N GLN A 504 23.54 -52.82 15.22
CA GLN A 504 24.93 -52.38 15.01
C GLN A 504 25.84 -53.61 14.86
N SER A 505 25.60 -54.50 13.92
CA SER A 505 26.55 -55.59 13.69
C SER A 505 26.64 -56.14 12.27
N ASP A 506 26.18 -55.49 11.21
CA ASP A 506 26.33 -56.09 9.87
C ASP A 506 26.86 -55.20 8.75
N LEU A 507 27.66 -54.16 9.06
CA LEU A 507 28.33 -53.36 8.01
C LEU A 507 29.86 -53.34 8.13
N ARG A 508 30.49 -54.43 8.63
CA ARG A 508 31.96 -54.62 8.66
C ARG A 508 32.39 -55.93 8.06
N ARG A 509 31.87 -56.38 6.94
CA ARG A 509 32.46 -57.43 6.11
C ARG A 509 32.19 -57.13 4.64
N GLY A 510 33.18 -56.57 3.95
CA GLY A 510 33.10 -56.38 2.52
C GLY A 510 34.03 -55.32 1.98
N ARG A 511 35.30 -55.35 2.35
CA ARG A 511 36.40 -54.80 1.54
C ARG A 511 37.67 -55.57 1.93
N GLN A 512 37.93 -56.60 1.19
CA GLN A 512 39.24 -57.06 0.81
C GLN A 512 39.32 -57.08 -0.70
#